data_b898755fcd368dc61a2fb2b96b00af17
#
_entry.id   b898755fcd368dc61a2fb2b96b00af17
#
_cell.length_a   1.000
_cell.length_b   1.000
_cell.length_c   1.000
_cell.angle_alpha   90.00
_cell.angle_beta   90.00
_cell.angle_gamma   90.00
#
_symmetry.space_group_name_H-M   'P 1'
#
loop_
_entity.id
_entity.type
_entity.pdbx_description
1 polymer ?
#
loop_
_entity_poly.entity_id
_entity_poly.type
_entity_poly.pdbx_seq_one_letter_code
_entity_poly.pdbx_strand_id
1 'polypeptide(L)'
;AQILRWSTHVLEGGFYVDLDGDDDDKLSGYRSARRGPDVIAHPCTTITEEFDYLAKVVGQWAKDRQSETTAVLVRDRSQRERVVDALHERGVQTRAVGHGSIPPGAPVVMTMHRAKGIEFSKVFLFGVSSRSIPMGIKDYDFDKDEGDQALLRERSLLYVAASRARDELVVSWTDQPSPLLSASVSSVAASTS
;
A
#
# COMPACT_ATOMS: atom_id res chain seq x y z
N ALA A 1 -8.45 10.52 7.47
CA ALA A 1 -8.57 11.53 6.39
C ALA A 1 -7.37 11.49 5.44
N GLN A 2 -6.11 11.40 5.91
CA GLN A 2 -4.93 11.42 5.02
C GLN A 2 -4.77 10.13 4.21
N ILE A 3 -4.93 8.96 4.82
CA ILE A 3 -4.91 7.67 4.10
C ILE A 3 -5.97 7.65 3.01
N LEU A 4 -7.18 8.10 3.30
CA LEU A 4 -8.25 8.15 2.32
C LEU A 4 -7.91 9.13 1.17
N ARG A 5 -7.39 10.32 1.49
CA ARG A 5 -6.93 11.27 0.46
C ARG A 5 -5.83 10.66 -0.40
N TRP A 6 -4.81 10.04 0.21
CA TRP A 6 -3.74 9.39 -0.52
C TRP A 6 -4.28 8.27 -1.42
N SER A 7 -5.16 7.42 -0.88
CA SER A 7 -5.79 6.34 -1.65
C SER A 7 -6.62 6.90 -2.82
N THR A 8 -7.35 7.98 -2.61
CA THR A 8 -8.12 8.65 -3.68
C THR A 8 -7.19 9.19 -4.76
N HIS A 9 -6.05 9.80 -4.39
CA HIS A 9 -5.06 10.27 -5.37
C HIS A 9 -4.45 9.12 -6.20
N VAL A 10 -4.29 7.93 -5.63
CA VAL A 10 -3.89 6.74 -6.39
C VAL A 10 -4.93 6.38 -7.45
N LEU A 11 -6.21 6.55 -7.17
CA LEU A 11 -7.28 6.34 -8.16
C LEU A 11 -7.34 7.44 -9.21
N GLU A 12 -7.19 8.70 -8.80
CA GLU A 12 -7.33 9.88 -9.66
C GLU A 12 -6.18 10.06 -10.65
N GLY A 13 -5.03 9.44 -10.44
CA GLY A 13 -3.85 9.53 -11.32
C GLY A 13 -4.02 8.95 -12.72
N GLY A 14 -5.20 8.56 -13.15
CA GLY A 14 -5.55 8.14 -14.50
C GLY A 14 -6.90 8.70 -14.89
N PHE A 15 -6.90 9.72 -15.76
CA PHE A 15 -8.03 10.19 -16.56
C PHE A 15 -9.43 10.08 -15.94
N TYR A 16 -9.71 10.79 -14.88
CA TYR A 16 -11.00 11.44 -14.77
C TYR A 16 -10.85 12.82 -15.43
N VAL A 17 -11.17 12.90 -16.70
CA VAL A 17 -11.62 14.15 -17.27
C VAL A 17 -12.95 14.41 -16.57
N ASP A 18 -12.93 15.37 -15.67
CA ASP A 18 -14.13 15.92 -15.08
C ASP A 18 -15.03 16.37 -16.24
N LEU A 19 -16.09 15.62 -16.48
CA LEU A 19 -17.09 15.97 -17.50
C LEU A 19 -18.04 17.06 -17.01
N ASP A 20 -17.92 17.47 -15.77
CA ASP A 20 -18.69 18.57 -15.19
C ASP A 20 -17.72 19.54 -14.50
N GLY A 21 -17.31 20.56 -15.27
CA GLY A 21 -16.64 21.73 -14.72
C GLY A 21 -17.60 22.53 -13.86
N ASP A 22 -17.83 22.08 -12.66
CA ASP A 22 -18.24 22.90 -11.52
C ASP A 22 -18.34 22.01 -10.24
N ASP A 23 -17.88 22.57 -9.13
CA ASP A 23 -18.05 22.12 -7.76
C ASP A 23 -16.91 21.34 -7.09
N ASP A 24 -15.89 22.10 -6.79
CA ASP A 24 -14.90 21.85 -5.73
C ASP A 24 -15.53 21.79 -4.31
N ASP A 25 -16.86 21.78 -4.20
CA ASP A 25 -17.58 22.04 -2.94
C ASP A 25 -18.30 20.84 -2.31
N LYS A 26 -18.39 19.69 -2.96
CA LYS A 26 -19.21 18.59 -2.41
C LYS A 26 -18.49 17.53 -1.57
N LEU A 27 -17.16 17.48 -1.60
CA LEU A 27 -16.38 16.66 -0.67
C LEU A 27 -15.78 17.45 0.51
N SER A 28 -15.91 18.77 0.52
CA SER A 28 -15.40 19.64 1.59
C SER A 28 -16.22 19.56 2.90
N GLY A 29 -17.38 18.91 2.88
CA GLY A 29 -18.26 18.75 4.07
C GLY A 29 -17.81 17.67 5.06
N TYR A 30 -16.94 16.75 4.70
CA TYR A 30 -16.40 15.74 5.62
C TYR A 30 -15.09 16.21 6.25
N ARG A 31 -15.17 17.26 7.07
CA ARG A 31 -14.09 17.56 8.02
C ARG A 31 -14.13 16.54 9.14
N SER A 32 -13.40 15.44 8.96
CA SER A 32 -13.00 14.61 10.09
C SER A 32 -12.14 15.48 11.01
N ALA A 33 -12.62 15.77 12.20
CA ALA A 33 -11.90 16.53 13.24
C ALA A 33 -10.66 15.79 13.76
N ARG A 34 -10.38 14.57 13.31
CA ARG A 34 -9.16 13.83 13.55
C ARG A 34 -8.23 14.03 12.34
N ARG A 35 -7.05 14.59 12.58
CA ARG A 35 -5.93 14.43 11.67
C ARG A 35 -5.70 12.93 11.56
N GLY A 36 -6.05 12.35 10.42
CA GLY A 36 -5.74 10.96 10.15
C GLY A 36 -4.22 10.79 10.11
N PRO A 37 -3.70 9.57 10.35
CA PRO A 37 -2.28 9.28 10.36
C PRO A 37 -1.66 9.62 9.01
N ASP A 38 -0.38 9.97 9.05
CA ASP A 38 0.40 10.30 7.87
C ASP A 38 0.68 9.03 7.06
N VAL A 39 0.64 9.15 5.74
CA VAL A 39 1.14 8.13 4.85
C VAL A 39 2.64 8.31 4.71
N ILE A 40 3.40 7.27 5.04
CA ILE A 40 4.85 7.26 4.93
C ILE A 40 5.23 6.58 3.63
N ALA A 41 5.88 7.31 2.73
CA ALA A 41 6.44 6.79 1.48
C ALA A 41 7.96 6.63 1.64
N HIS A 42 8.49 5.42 1.41
CA HIS A 42 9.89 5.12 1.63
C HIS A 42 10.54 4.46 0.40
N PRO A 43 11.33 5.22 -0.37
CA PRO A 43 12.14 4.67 -1.46
C PRO A 43 13.34 3.90 -0.91
N CYS A 44 13.68 2.78 -1.54
CA CYS A 44 14.86 1.99 -1.26
C CYS A 44 15.69 1.81 -2.54
N THR A 45 17.01 1.73 -2.39
CA THR A 45 17.92 1.50 -3.52
C THR A 45 17.99 0.03 -3.89
N THR A 46 17.93 -0.85 -2.88
CA THR A 46 18.03 -2.29 -3.05
C THR A 46 16.89 -3.02 -2.34
N ILE A 47 16.60 -4.24 -2.80
CA ILE A 47 15.59 -5.09 -2.15
C ILE A 47 16.01 -5.46 -0.71
N THR A 48 17.29 -5.59 -0.44
CA THR A 48 17.80 -5.87 0.92
C THR A 48 17.49 -4.69 1.84
N GLU A 49 17.73 -3.46 1.40
CA GLU A 49 17.37 -2.25 2.13
C GLU A 49 15.87 -2.18 2.39
N GLU A 50 15.04 -2.56 1.41
CA GLU A 50 13.59 -2.59 1.58
C GLU A 50 13.14 -3.62 2.62
N PHE A 51 13.76 -4.82 2.65
CA PHE A 51 13.52 -5.83 3.69
C PHE A 51 13.99 -5.36 5.08
N ASP A 52 15.14 -4.69 5.16
CA ASP A 52 15.65 -4.15 6.43
C ASP A 52 14.71 -3.08 6.99
N TYR A 53 14.24 -2.18 6.12
CA TYR A 53 13.28 -1.15 6.49
C TYR A 53 11.94 -1.75 6.93
N LEU A 54 11.41 -2.71 6.17
CA LEU A 54 10.20 -3.45 6.52
C LEU A 54 10.32 -4.08 7.91
N ALA A 55 11.38 -4.83 8.16
CA ALA A 55 11.60 -5.52 9.43
C ALA A 55 11.73 -4.54 10.60
N LYS A 56 12.39 -3.40 10.40
CA LYS A 56 12.50 -2.33 11.38
C LYS A 56 11.13 -1.78 11.75
N VAL A 57 10.32 -1.39 10.77
CA VAL A 57 9.00 -0.78 11.00
C VAL A 57 8.04 -1.79 11.64
N VAL A 58 7.89 -2.96 11.02
CA VAL A 58 6.93 -3.98 11.46
C VAL A 58 7.37 -4.60 12.80
N GLY A 59 8.68 -4.76 13.04
CA GLY A 59 9.22 -5.18 14.31
C GLY A 59 8.95 -4.17 15.43
N GLN A 60 9.00 -2.86 15.12
CA GLN A 60 8.64 -1.83 16.08
C GLN A 60 7.14 -1.86 16.40
N TRP A 61 6.27 -1.98 15.39
CA TRP A 61 4.84 -2.11 15.61
C TRP A 61 4.47 -3.30 16.50
N ALA A 62 5.14 -4.44 16.32
CA ALA A 62 4.91 -5.62 17.13
C ALA A 62 5.30 -5.44 18.61
N LYS A 63 6.26 -4.55 18.91
CA LYS A 63 6.69 -4.24 20.28
C LYS A 63 5.78 -3.21 20.97
N ASP A 64 5.37 -2.18 20.21
CA ASP A 64 4.72 -1.01 20.81
C ASP A 64 3.31 -1.28 21.30
N ARG A 65 2.52 -2.06 20.55
CA ARG A 65 1.13 -2.33 20.89
C ARG A 65 0.67 -3.72 20.47
N GLN A 66 0.70 -4.65 21.38
CA GLN A 66 0.21 -6.02 21.16
C GLN A 66 -1.29 -6.12 20.89
N SER A 67 -2.06 -5.05 21.15
CA SER A 67 -3.52 -4.99 20.90
C SER A 67 -3.87 -4.52 19.49
N GLU A 68 -2.89 -4.08 18.70
CA GLU A 68 -3.12 -3.60 17.33
C GLU A 68 -3.00 -4.73 16.32
N THR A 69 -3.82 -4.66 15.27
CA THR A 69 -3.72 -5.55 14.12
C THR A 69 -2.81 -4.93 13.07
N THR A 70 -1.78 -5.65 12.66
CA THR A 70 -0.81 -5.18 11.68
C THR A 70 -0.71 -6.13 10.49
N ALA A 71 -0.60 -5.57 9.29
CA ALA A 71 -0.47 -6.35 8.07
C ALA A 71 0.62 -5.83 7.16
N VAL A 72 1.34 -6.76 6.52
CA VAL A 72 2.16 -6.50 5.36
C VAL A 72 1.41 -7.00 4.12
N LEU A 73 1.09 -6.11 3.22
CA LEU A 73 0.36 -6.43 2.00
C LEU A 73 1.31 -6.40 0.80
N VAL A 74 1.28 -7.46 0.03
CA VAL A 74 2.14 -7.70 -1.13
C VAL A 74 1.31 -7.97 -2.37
N ARG A 75 1.90 -7.81 -3.56
CA ARG A 75 1.16 -7.98 -4.82
C ARG A 75 0.80 -9.43 -5.12
N ASP A 76 1.70 -10.37 -4.89
CA ASP A 76 1.53 -11.78 -5.24
C ASP A 76 2.06 -12.76 -4.19
N ARG A 77 1.83 -14.05 -4.42
CA ARG A 77 2.21 -15.11 -3.48
C ARG A 77 3.73 -15.30 -3.38
N SER A 78 4.46 -15.17 -4.48
CA SER A 78 5.92 -15.30 -4.48
C SER A 78 6.56 -14.18 -3.66
N GLN A 79 6.05 -12.95 -3.79
CA GLN A 79 6.49 -11.83 -2.97
C GLN A 79 6.15 -12.07 -1.49
N ARG A 80 4.98 -12.66 -1.18
CA ARG A 80 4.59 -13.00 0.19
C ARG A 80 5.58 -13.96 0.84
N GLU A 81 5.97 -15.03 0.14
CA GLU A 81 6.92 -16.02 0.67
C GLU A 81 8.26 -15.38 0.96
N ARG A 82 8.81 -14.61 0.02
CA ARG A 82 10.07 -13.88 0.22
C ARG A 82 10.01 -12.90 1.38
N VAL A 83 8.89 -12.21 1.58
CA VAL A 83 8.70 -11.28 2.69
C VAL A 83 8.64 -12.01 4.03
N VAL A 84 7.95 -13.14 4.11
CA VAL A 84 7.89 -13.96 5.32
C VAL A 84 9.29 -14.46 5.70
N ASP A 85 10.03 -15.02 4.75
CA ASP A 85 11.39 -15.50 4.97
C ASP A 85 12.31 -14.35 5.42
N ALA A 86 12.28 -13.23 4.73
CA ALA A 86 13.09 -12.06 5.05
C ALA A 86 12.80 -11.47 6.45
N LEU A 87 11.52 -11.47 6.88
CA LEU A 87 11.14 -11.07 8.24
C LEU A 87 11.65 -12.03 9.28
N HIS A 88 11.52 -13.34 9.06
CA HIS A 88 12.02 -14.37 9.97
C HIS A 88 13.54 -14.31 10.13
N GLU A 89 14.30 -14.14 9.03
CA GLU A 89 15.75 -13.95 9.04
C GLU A 89 16.18 -12.73 9.88
N ARG A 90 15.31 -11.72 9.97
CA ARG A 90 15.52 -10.49 10.76
C ARG A 90 14.88 -10.53 12.15
N GLY A 91 14.46 -11.72 12.59
CA GLY A 91 13.91 -11.94 13.94
C GLY A 91 12.48 -11.43 14.14
N VAL A 92 11.77 -11.10 13.08
CA VAL A 92 10.35 -10.69 13.15
C VAL A 92 9.46 -11.89 12.87
N GLN A 93 8.76 -12.34 13.90
CA GLN A 93 7.80 -13.44 13.76
C GLN A 93 6.54 -12.97 13.05
N THR A 94 6.07 -13.74 12.09
CA THR A 94 4.82 -13.50 11.35
C THR A 94 3.77 -14.53 11.74
N ARG A 95 2.52 -14.15 11.56
CA ARG A 95 1.39 -15.06 11.81
C ARG A 95 0.79 -15.55 10.49
N ALA A 96 0.54 -16.85 10.43
CA ALA A 96 -0.21 -17.43 9.33
C ALA A 96 -1.65 -16.93 9.33
N VAL A 97 -2.16 -16.61 8.15
CA VAL A 97 -3.55 -16.16 7.98
C VAL A 97 -4.44 -17.39 7.79
N GLY A 98 -5.26 -17.70 8.82
CA GLY A 98 -6.34 -18.66 8.74
C GLY A 98 -7.62 -18.08 8.12
N HIS A 99 -8.71 -18.84 8.23
CA HIS A 99 -10.06 -18.34 7.98
C HIS A 99 -10.60 -17.68 9.26
N GLY A 100 -11.17 -16.49 9.13
CA GLY A 100 -11.77 -15.77 10.26
C GLY A 100 -11.11 -14.43 10.57
N SER A 101 -11.41 -13.86 11.76
CA SER A 101 -10.85 -12.59 12.21
C SER A 101 -9.36 -12.71 12.50
N ILE A 102 -8.62 -11.64 12.23
CA ILE A 102 -7.19 -11.55 12.52
C ILE A 102 -7.05 -11.02 13.95
N PRO A 103 -6.55 -11.85 14.89
CA PRO A 103 -6.34 -11.38 16.25
C PRO A 103 -5.15 -10.41 16.30
N PRO A 104 -5.09 -9.51 17.29
CA PRO A 104 -3.94 -8.65 17.51
C PRO A 104 -2.68 -9.44 17.85
N GLY A 105 -1.52 -8.81 17.71
CA GLY A 105 -0.22 -9.40 18.01
C GLY A 105 0.71 -9.43 16.80
N ALA A 106 1.35 -10.59 16.53
CA ALA A 106 2.32 -10.71 15.44
C ALA A 106 1.71 -10.31 14.07
N PRO A 107 2.47 -9.60 13.22
CA PRO A 107 2.02 -9.13 11.93
C PRO A 107 1.63 -10.29 11.01
N VAL A 108 0.62 -10.07 10.17
CA VAL A 108 0.24 -11.01 9.11
C VAL A 108 0.82 -10.55 7.78
N VAL A 109 1.26 -11.51 6.95
CA VAL A 109 1.69 -11.22 5.57
C VAL A 109 0.69 -11.85 4.61
N MET A 110 0.09 -11.04 3.74
CA MET A 110 -0.89 -11.52 2.78
C MET A 110 -0.85 -10.73 1.47
N THR A 111 -1.49 -11.27 0.44
CA THR A 111 -1.65 -10.54 -0.81
C THR A 111 -2.70 -9.44 -0.68
N MET A 112 -2.54 -8.35 -1.43
CA MET A 112 -3.51 -7.25 -1.50
C MET A 112 -4.93 -7.75 -1.82
N HIS A 113 -5.04 -8.76 -2.70
CA HIS A 113 -6.34 -9.35 -3.04
C HIS A 113 -7.03 -9.99 -1.84
N ARG A 114 -6.27 -10.66 -0.97
CA ARG A 114 -6.81 -11.32 0.22
C ARG A 114 -7.23 -10.34 1.31
N ALA A 115 -6.67 -9.16 1.33
CA ALA A 115 -6.99 -8.12 2.30
C ALA A 115 -8.37 -7.47 2.09
N LYS A 116 -9.05 -7.80 0.98
CA LYS A 116 -10.38 -7.25 0.69
C LYS A 116 -11.37 -7.59 1.81
N GLY A 117 -12.00 -6.57 2.37
CA GLY A 117 -12.98 -6.72 3.46
C GLY A 117 -12.38 -6.85 4.87
N ILE A 118 -11.05 -6.80 5.02
CA ILE A 118 -10.37 -6.86 6.30
C ILE A 118 -9.78 -5.48 6.60
N GLU A 119 -9.87 -5.00 7.84
CA GLU A 119 -9.26 -3.76 8.29
C GLU A 119 -8.16 -4.04 9.31
N PHE A 120 -7.11 -3.23 9.27
CA PHE A 120 -5.97 -3.30 10.16
C PHE A 120 -5.71 -1.94 10.80
N SER A 121 -5.17 -1.95 12.01
CA SER A 121 -4.69 -0.71 12.62
C SER A 121 -3.57 -0.10 11.79
N LYS A 122 -2.61 -0.93 11.37
CA LYS A 122 -1.46 -0.50 10.58
C LYS A 122 -1.22 -1.41 9.39
N VAL A 123 -0.89 -0.82 8.26
CA VAL A 123 -0.60 -1.53 7.00
C VAL A 123 0.74 -1.09 6.44
N PHE A 124 1.54 -2.05 6.01
CA PHE A 124 2.73 -1.86 5.21
C PHE A 124 2.48 -2.41 3.81
N LEU A 125 2.47 -1.55 2.79
CA LEU A 125 2.44 -1.93 1.38
C LEU A 125 3.88 -2.11 0.90
N PHE A 126 4.30 -3.36 0.72
CA PHE A 126 5.67 -3.70 0.34
C PHE A 126 5.81 -3.89 -1.16
N GLY A 127 6.90 -3.38 -1.73
CA GLY A 127 7.28 -3.63 -3.11
C GLY A 127 6.37 -2.94 -4.14
N VAL A 128 5.90 -1.72 -3.86
CA VAL A 128 5.05 -0.95 -4.78
C VAL A 128 5.92 -0.28 -5.84
N SER A 129 6.68 -1.08 -6.58
CA SER A 129 7.61 -0.66 -7.62
C SER A 129 7.01 -0.79 -9.03
N SER A 130 7.61 -0.13 -10.00
CA SER A 130 7.23 -0.23 -11.42
C SER A 130 7.36 -1.65 -11.98
N ARG A 131 8.16 -2.53 -11.33
CA ARG A 131 8.34 -3.93 -11.74
C ARG A 131 7.27 -4.86 -11.22
N SER A 132 6.56 -4.46 -10.17
CA SER A 132 5.57 -5.31 -9.49
C SER A 132 4.14 -4.82 -9.65
N ILE A 133 3.93 -3.52 -9.79
CA ILE A 133 2.60 -2.91 -9.94
C ILE A 133 2.68 -1.79 -10.98
N PRO A 134 1.90 -1.85 -12.08
CA PRO A 134 0.92 -2.88 -12.43
C PRO A 134 1.56 -4.19 -12.89
N MET A 135 0.96 -5.32 -12.51
CA MET A 135 1.44 -6.64 -12.89
C MET A 135 0.88 -7.09 -14.24
N GLY A 136 1.76 -7.59 -15.12
CA GLY A 136 1.34 -8.25 -16.36
C GLY A 136 0.91 -7.32 -17.49
N ILE A 137 0.96 -6.00 -17.29
CA ILE A 137 0.70 -5.02 -18.35
C ILE A 137 2.03 -4.78 -19.09
N LYS A 138 2.20 -5.48 -20.19
CA LYS A 138 3.30 -5.20 -21.14
C LYS A 138 2.77 -4.30 -22.23
N ASP A 139 3.52 -3.27 -22.60
CA ASP A 139 3.14 -2.20 -23.53
C ASP A 139 2.79 -2.66 -24.97
N TYR A 140 2.80 -3.95 -25.25
CA TYR A 140 2.82 -4.43 -26.64
C TYR A 140 1.71 -5.40 -27.06
N ASP A 141 0.81 -5.87 -26.16
CA ASP A 141 -0.06 -7.01 -26.52
C ASP A 141 -1.55 -6.83 -26.23
N PHE A 142 -1.99 -5.68 -25.73
CA PHE A 142 -3.40 -5.46 -25.46
C PHE A 142 -4.01 -4.46 -26.44
N ASP A 143 -5.19 -4.77 -26.92
CA ASP A 143 -6.11 -3.74 -27.40
C ASP A 143 -6.18 -2.63 -26.33
N LYS A 144 -6.18 -1.38 -26.74
CA LYS A 144 -6.10 -0.22 -25.83
C LYS A 144 -7.12 -0.32 -24.69
N ASP A 145 -8.34 -0.77 -25.02
CA ASP A 145 -9.44 -0.92 -24.05
C ASP A 145 -9.15 -2.01 -22.99
N GLU A 146 -8.49 -3.11 -23.36
CA GLU A 146 -8.10 -4.17 -22.43
C GLU A 146 -6.96 -3.72 -21.51
N GLY A 147 -6.00 -2.97 -22.05
CA GLY A 147 -4.91 -2.37 -21.28
C GLY A 147 -5.41 -1.37 -20.25
N ASP A 148 -6.33 -0.51 -20.62
CA ASP A 148 -6.95 0.48 -19.73
C ASP A 148 -7.75 -0.19 -18.61
N GLN A 149 -8.49 -1.26 -18.92
CA GLN A 149 -9.22 -2.04 -17.91
C GLN A 149 -8.28 -2.78 -16.96
N ALA A 150 -7.17 -3.33 -17.46
CA ALA A 150 -6.17 -3.99 -16.62
C ALA A 150 -5.52 -2.99 -15.66
N LEU A 151 -5.16 -1.80 -16.16
CA LEU A 151 -4.61 -0.73 -15.35
C LEU A 151 -5.59 -0.25 -14.27
N LEU A 152 -6.88 -0.12 -14.61
CA LEU A 152 -7.91 0.25 -13.65
C LEU A 152 -8.06 -0.79 -12.53
N ARG A 153 -7.96 -2.09 -12.86
CA ARG A 153 -7.98 -3.17 -11.85
C ARG A 153 -6.79 -3.06 -10.89
N GLU A 154 -5.60 -2.79 -11.39
CA GLU A 154 -4.40 -2.63 -10.55
C GLU A 154 -4.50 -1.37 -9.66
N ARG A 155 -5.02 -0.26 -10.19
CA ARG A 155 -5.32 0.94 -9.39
C ARG A 155 -6.32 0.65 -8.27
N SER A 156 -7.41 -0.01 -8.61
CA SER A 156 -8.45 -0.39 -7.64
C SER A 156 -7.90 -1.32 -6.57
N LEU A 157 -7.03 -2.26 -6.94
CA LEU A 157 -6.37 -3.16 -5.99
C LEU A 157 -5.48 -2.39 -5.00
N LEU A 158 -4.66 -1.48 -5.50
CA LEU A 158 -3.77 -0.66 -4.67
C LEU A 158 -4.57 0.26 -3.75
N TYR A 159 -5.64 0.88 -4.26
CA TYR A 159 -6.57 1.68 -3.47
C TYR A 159 -7.21 0.86 -2.34
N VAL A 160 -7.77 -0.32 -2.67
CA VAL A 160 -8.38 -1.19 -1.67
C VAL A 160 -7.37 -1.59 -0.62
N ALA A 161 -6.15 -1.96 -1.01
CA ALA A 161 -5.09 -2.34 -0.08
C ALA A 161 -4.71 -1.19 0.87
N ALA A 162 -4.52 0.03 0.35
CA ALA A 162 -4.21 1.21 1.15
C ALA A 162 -5.35 1.58 2.11
N SER A 163 -6.60 1.48 1.65
CA SER A 163 -7.79 1.76 2.47
C SER A 163 -8.03 0.76 3.60
N ARG A 164 -7.25 -0.34 3.67
CA ARG A 164 -7.30 -1.30 4.79
C ARG A 164 -6.63 -0.75 6.05
N ALA A 165 -5.82 0.28 5.95
CA ALA A 165 -5.17 0.91 7.09
C ALA A 165 -6.12 1.90 7.79
N ARG A 166 -6.30 1.73 9.09
CA ARG A 166 -7.10 2.65 9.91
C ARG A 166 -6.24 3.78 10.48
N ASP A 167 -5.08 3.46 11.02
CA ASP A 167 -4.29 4.37 11.84
C ASP A 167 -2.94 4.75 11.21
N GLU A 168 -2.27 3.84 10.49
CA GLU A 168 -0.97 4.09 9.88
C GLU A 168 -0.79 3.32 8.58
N LEU A 169 -0.25 3.99 7.56
CA LEU A 169 0.07 3.40 6.26
C LEU A 169 1.51 3.71 5.87
N VAL A 170 2.29 2.67 5.62
CA VAL A 170 3.64 2.77 5.05
C VAL A 170 3.63 2.14 3.66
N VAL A 171 4.28 2.80 2.71
CA VAL A 171 4.44 2.31 1.33
C VAL A 171 5.92 2.31 1.00
N SER A 172 6.46 1.17 0.57
CA SER A 172 7.86 1.07 0.14
C SER A 172 7.98 0.54 -1.28
N TRP A 173 9.11 0.83 -1.89
CA TRP A 173 9.49 0.30 -3.20
C TRP A 173 11.00 0.31 -3.37
N THR A 174 11.49 -0.59 -4.19
CA THR A 174 12.89 -0.63 -4.62
C THR A 174 13.00 -0.06 -6.04
N ASP A 175 14.04 0.74 -6.29
CA ASP A 175 14.38 1.37 -7.56
C ASP A 175 13.32 2.43 -7.97
N GLN A 176 12.47 2.16 -8.94
CA GLN A 176 11.46 3.08 -9.42
C GLN A 176 10.09 2.79 -8.79
N PRO A 177 9.40 3.82 -8.29
CA PRO A 177 8.05 3.64 -7.76
C PRO A 177 7.08 3.15 -8.84
N SER A 178 6.00 2.51 -8.41
CA SER A 178 4.89 2.21 -9.31
C SER A 178 4.39 3.49 -9.99
N PRO A 179 4.12 3.47 -11.31
CA PRO A 179 3.51 4.60 -11.99
C PRO A 179 2.10 4.92 -11.49
N LEU A 180 1.51 4.02 -10.69
CA LEU A 180 0.22 4.26 -10.03
C LEU A 180 0.33 5.10 -8.76
N LEU A 181 1.54 5.27 -8.22
CA LEU A 181 1.78 6.24 -7.15
C LEU A 181 1.79 7.63 -7.76
N SER A 182 0.91 8.50 -7.30
CA SER A 182 0.84 9.87 -7.83
C SER A 182 2.12 10.66 -7.53
N ALA A 183 2.40 11.70 -8.35
CA ALA A 183 3.56 12.58 -8.21
C ALA A 183 3.67 13.25 -6.82
N SER A 184 2.58 13.34 -6.05
CA SER A 184 2.58 13.85 -4.68
C SER A 184 3.37 13.00 -3.69
N VAL A 185 3.58 11.71 -3.96
CA VAL A 185 4.43 10.85 -3.12
C VAL A 185 5.91 11.12 -3.39
N SER A 186 6.26 11.51 -4.61
CA SER A 186 7.63 11.87 -4.97
C SER A 186 8.13 13.15 -4.26
N SER A 187 7.22 14.06 -3.91
CA SER A 187 7.58 15.32 -3.22
C SER A 187 7.88 15.11 -1.73
N VAL A 188 7.28 14.12 -1.08
CA VAL A 188 7.52 13.82 0.35
C VAL A 188 8.89 13.19 0.55
N ALA A 189 9.33 12.33 -0.38
CA ALA A 189 10.64 11.70 -0.33
C ALA A 189 11.81 12.68 -0.51
N ALA A 190 11.60 13.77 -1.26
CA ALA A 190 12.62 14.80 -1.51
C ALA A 190 12.81 15.79 -0.35
N SER A 191 11.90 15.85 0.61
CA SER A 191 11.92 16.78 1.74
C SER A 191 12.65 16.25 2.98
N THR A 192 13.18 15.03 2.93
CA THR A 192 13.83 14.37 4.08
C THR A 192 15.32 14.12 3.85
N SER A 193 15.93 14.82 2.89
CA SER A 193 17.39 14.80 2.63
C SER A 193 18.08 16.00 3.23
#